data_906f3e6e7ad8ca10b048efecc6c5549d
#
_entry.id   906f3e6e7ad8ca10b048efecc6c5549d
#
_cell.length_a   1.000
_cell.length_b   1.000
_cell.length_c   1.000
_cell.angle_alpha   90.00
_cell.angle_beta   90.00
_cell.angle_gamma   90.00
#
_symmetry.space_group_name_H-M   'P 1'
#
loop_
_entity.id
_entity.type
_entity.pdbx_description
1 polymer ?
#
loop_
_entity_poly.entity_id
_entity_poly.type
_entity_poly.pdbx_seq_one_letter_code
_entity_poly.pdbx_strand_id
1 'polypeptide(L)'
;RQPMEEKEGYDKKFAAAVNIASAPTGLIIPPSGILIIYPVLAGCSVVGMIMSGYIPGLMWALACMVVAYVIAKKNHYPTAGKVPASVFFKYFVDAIPSLLLIVIIVGGVMSGIFTATESAAVAVAYTLFLSIVVYRSIKIKDLPKILLDACETTAVIMFLIAGSNVMSFVMSFTGLPSAIGNALISVSSNKYVILLIINLVLLVVGCFMDITPAVLIFTPIFLPVVQSFGMDPIHFGIMMVMNLGIGNITPPVGSALFSGCSVADMDMEDMIKPILPFYACLLYTSP
;
A
#
# COMPACT_ATOMS: atom_id res chain seq x y z
N ARG A 1 -10.22 -16.20 -0.69
CA ARG A 1 -9.90 -16.58 0.72
C ARG A 1 -11.17 -16.70 1.56
N GLN A 2 -12.05 -15.72 1.57
CA GLN A 2 -13.26 -15.72 2.40
C GLN A 2 -14.11 -17.02 2.36
N PRO A 3 -14.41 -17.63 1.19
CA PRO A 3 -15.18 -18.86 1.15
C PRO A 3 -14.47 -20.06 1.82
N MET A 4 -13.13 -20.01 1.95
CA MET A 4 -12.36 -21.05 2.65
C MET A 4 -12.40 -20.81 4.16
N GLU A 5 -12.27 -19.56 4.60
CA GLU A 5 -12.31 -19.17 6.01
C GLU A 5 -13.69 -19.47 6.64
N GLU A 6 -14.77 -19.19 5.89
CA GLU A 6 -16.14 -19.55 6.33
C GLU A 6 -16.35 -21.07 6.45
N LYS A 7 -15.80 -21.86 5.52
CA LYS A 7 -15.86 -23.34 5.58
C LYS A 7 -15.09 -23.91 6.77
N GLU A 8 -14.06 -23.22 7.22
CA GLU A 8 -13.26 -23.60 8.38
C GLU A 8 -13.84 -23.10 9.71
N GLY A 9 -14.99 -22.39 9.69
CA GLY A 9 -15.71 -21.96 10.90
C GLY A 9 -15.26 -20.63 11.47
N TYR A 10 -14.56 -19.81 10.69
CA TYR A 10 -14.24 -18.42 11.07
C TYR A 10 -15.47 -17.52 10.90
N ASP A 11 -15.59 -16.53 11.79
CA ASP A 11 -16.59 -15.48 11.62
C ASP A 11 -16.28 -14.63 10.38
N LYS A 12 -17.27 -14.48 9.51
CA LYS A 12 -17.18 -13.72 8.26
C LYS A 12 -16.68 -12.28 8.49
N LYS A 13 -17.19 -11.63 9.55
CA LYS A 13 -16.79 -10.25 9.90
C LYS A 13 -15.33 -10.18 10.31
N PHE A 14 -14.84 -11.14 11.08
CA PHE A 14 -13.44 -11.20 11.48
C PHE A 14 -12.51 -11.46 10.28
N ALA A 15 -12.84 -12.44 9.45
CA ALA A 15 -12.07 -12.76 8.25
C ALA A 15 -11.96 -11.57 7.30
N ALA A 16 -13.06 -10.85 7.07
CA ALA A 16 -13.08 -9.64 6.28
C ALA A 16 -12.24 -8.52 6.91
N ALA A 17 -12.33 -8.31 8.23
CA ALA A 17 -11.53 -7.29 8.93
C ALA A 17 -10.03 -7.55 8.82
N VAL A 18 -9.58 -8.81 8.96
CA VAL A 18 -8.17 -9.18 8.78
C VAL A 18 -7.70 -8.90 7.36
N ASN A 19 -8.50 -9.28 6.35
CA ASN A 19 -8.17 -9.06 4.94
C ASN A 19 -8.09 -7.57 4.61
N ILE A 20 -9.04 -6.75 5.07
CA ILE A 20 -9.06 -5.30 4.87
C ILE A 20 -7.88 -4.63 5.58
N ALA A 21 -7.64 -4.94 6.86
CA ALA A 21 -6.55 -4.33 7.63
C ALA A 21 -5.16 -4.68 7.10
N SER A 22 -5.01 -5.86 6.48
CA SER A 22 -3.75 -6.30 5.88
C SER A 22 -3.53 -5.79 4.45
N ALA A 23 -4.56 -5.29 3.76
CA ALA A 23 -4.47 -4.83 2.37
C ALA A 23 -3.39 -3.76 2.14
N PRO A 24 -3.24 -2.71 3.00
CA PRO A 24 -2.20 -1.71 2.82
C PRO A 24 -0.76 -2.24 2.93
N THR A 25 -0.55 -3.42 3.51
CA THR A 25 0.76 -4.08 3.52
C THR A 25 1.33 -4.25 2.11
N GLY A 26 0.46 -4.59 1.14
CA GLY A 26 0.84 -4.73 -0.27
C GLY A 26 1.19 -3.40 -0.96
N LEU A 27 0.84 -2.26 -0.36
CA LEU A 27 1.21 -0.93 -0.85
C LEU A 27 2.56 -0.46 -0.29
N ILE A 28 2.98 -0.99 0.85
CA ILE A 28 4.20 -0.60 1.55
C ILE A 28 5.33 -1.59 1.26
N ILE A 29 5.03 -2.90 1.20
CA ILE A 29 6.04 -3.92 0.88
C ILE A 29 6.28 -3.96 -0.63
N PRO A 30 7.53 -3.83 -1.08
CA PRO A 30 7.87 -3.93 -2.51
C PRO A 30 7.58 -5.31 -3.12
N PRO A 31 7.22 -5.38 -4.41
CA PRO A 31 7.11 -4.28 -5.36
C PRO A 31 5.80 -3.50 -5.23
N SER A 32 5.88 -2.18 -5.07
CA SER A 32 4.74 -1.30 -4.88
C SER A 32 4.76 -0.14 -5.86
N GLY A 33 3.65 0.08 -6.56
CA GLY A 33 3.52 1.18 -7.53
C GLY A 33 3.66 2.55 -6.88
N ILE A 34 3.12 2.74 -5.68
CA ILE A 34 3.17 4.03 -5.00
C ILE A 34 4.60 4.38 -4.55
N LEU A 35 5.41 3.38 -4.18
CA LEU A 35 6.82 3.57 -3.85
C LEU A 35 7.70 3.87 -5.07
N ILE A 36 7.14 3.79 -6.28
CA ILE A 36 7.77 4.22 -7.53
C ILE A 36 7.27 5.62 -7.93
N ILE A 37 5.96 5.87 -7.79
CA ILE A 37 5.34 7.15 -8.17
C ILE A 37 5.81 8.30 -7.28
N TYR A 38 5.84 8.11 -5.96
CA TYR A 38 6.25 9.15 -5.01
C TYR A 38 7.66 9.69 -5.28
N PRO A 39 8.73 8.87 -5.45
CA PRO A 39 10.07 9.38 -5.73
C PRO A 39 10.18 10.21 -7.00
N VAL A 40 9.37 9.91 -8.02
CA VAL A 40 9.33 10.69 -9.27
C VAL A 40 8.87 12.13 -8.99
N LEU A 41 7.90 12.30 -8.09
CA LEU A 41 7.40 13.62 -7.69
C LEU A 41 8.35 14.33 -6.71
N ALA A 42 8.88 13.57 -5.75
CA ALA A 42 9.74 14.09 -4.70
C ALA A 42 11.18 14.35 -5.15
N GLY A 43 11.58 13.90 -6.35
CA GLY A 43 12.95 14.01 -6.85
C GLY A 43 13.97 13.21 -6.03
N CYS A 44 13.55 12.08 -5.42
CA CYS A 44 14.42 11.25 -4.60
C CYS A 44 14.66 9.87 -5.21
N SER A 45 15.51 9.06 -4.55
CA SER A 45 15.87 7.72 -5.06
C SER A 45 14.73 6.73 -5.00
N VAL A 46 14.35 6.17 -6.15
CA VAL A 46 13.37 5.07 -6.25
C VAL A 46 13.85 3.84 -5.47
N VAL A 47 15.12 3.47 -5.62
CA VAL A 47 15.73 2.34 -4.90
C VAL A 47 15.70 2.59 -3.39
N GLY A 48 16.08 3.80 -2.96
CA GLY A 48 16.02 4.20 -1.55
C GLY A 48 14.61 4.09 -0.97
N MET A 49 13.59 4.52 -1.73
CA MET A 49 12.19 4.44 -1.32
C MET A 49 11.70 2.99 -1.21
N ILE A 50 12.04 2.15 -2.20
CA ILE A 50 11.73 0.71 -2.21
C ILE A 50 12.35 0.04 -0.97
N MET A 51 13.63 0.29 -0.69
CA MET A 51 14.32 -0.29 0.46
C MET A 51 13.74 0.14 1.79
N SER A 52 13.36 1.40 1.90
CA SER A 52 12.78 1.97 3.12
C SER A 52 11.38 1.40 3.44
N GLY A 53 10.66 0.89 2.46
CA GLY A 53 9.33 0.28 2.64
C GLY A 53 9.33 -1.07 3.36
N TYR A 54 10.46 -1.81 3.38
CA TYR A 54 10.48 -3.15 3.98
C TYR A 54 10.23 -3.16 5.48
N ILE A 55 10.93 -2.31 6.23
CA ILE A 55 10.82 -2.30 7.70
C ILE A 55 9.40 -1.89 8.13
N PRO A 56 8.84 -0.77 7.67
CA PRO A 56 7.47 -0.38 8.01
C PRO A 56 6.43 -1.40 7.54
N GLY A 57 6.60 -1.95 6.34
CA GLY A 57 5.70 -2.97 5.81
C GLY A 57 5.68 -4.25 6.63
N LEU A 58 6.86 -4.72 7.08
CA LEU A 58 6.97 -5.86 8.00
C LEU A 58 6.36 -5.55 9.37
N MET A 59 6.59 -4.35 9.91
CA MET A 59 5.96 -3.92 11.16
C MET A 59 4.43 -3.92 11.05
N TRP A 60 3.88 -3.42 9.94
CA TRP A 60 2.45 -3.46 9.66
C TRP A 60 1.91 -4.89 9.61
N ALA A 61 2.58 -5.77 8.85
CA ALA A 61 2.20 -7.18 8.74
C ALA A 61 2.22 -7.88 10.10
N LEU A 62 3.27 -7.66 10.90
CA LEU A 62 3.39 -8.22 12.24
C LEU A 62 2.30 -7.69 13.17
N ALA A 63 2.01 -6.38 13.12
CA ALA A 63 0.93 -5.77 13.89
C ALA A 63 -0.43 -6.43 13.57
N CYS A 64 -0.76 -6.57 12.29
CA CYS A 64 -1.97 -7.26 11.86
C CYS A 64 -2.01 -8.73 12.31
N MET A 65 -0.89 -9.45 12.22
CA MET A 65 -0.80 -10.84 12.66
C MET A 65 -1.00 -10.99 14.17
N VAL A 66 -0.42 -10.11 14.98
CA VAL A 66 -0.58 -10.13 16.43
C VAL A 66 -2.02 -9.88 16.82
N VAL A 67 -2.66 -8.86 16.24
CA VAL A 67 -4.09 -8.56 16.50
C VAL A 67 -4.97 -9.73 16.08
N ALA A 68 -4.75 -10.27 14.88
CA ALA A 68 -5.52 -11.41 14.38
C ALA A 68 -5.35 -12.64 15.28
N TYR A 69 -4.13 -12.95 15.74
CA TYR A 69 -3.84 -14.05 16.65
C TYR A 69 -4.55 -13.89 18.00
N VAL A 70 -4.48 -12.69 18.59
CA VAL A 70 -5.11 -12.40 19.88
C VAL A 70 -6.63 -12.57 19.80
N ILE A 71 -7.25 -12.05 18.75
CA ILE A 71 -8.71 -12.15 18.55
C ILE A 71 -9.11 -13.62 18.28
N ALA A 72 -8.38 -14.33 17.42
CA ALA A 72 -8.64 -15.73 17.10
C ALA A 72 -8.54 -16.62 18.36
N LYS A 73 -7.54 -16.39 19.20
CA LYS A 73 -7.36 -17.11 20.47
C LYS A 73 -8.48 -16.81 21.46
N LYS A 74 -8.89 -15.53 21.55
CA LYS A 74 -9.98 -15.11 22.45
C LYS A 74 -11.33 -15.72 22.08
N ASN A 75 -11.61 -15.81 20.78
CA ASN A 75 -12.87 -16.34 20.25
C ASN A 75 -12.86 -17.86 20.04
N HIS A 76 -11.75 -18.53 20.43
CA HIS A 76 -11.61 -20.00 20.29
C HIS A 76 -11.88 -20.51 18.87
N TYR A 77 -11.43 -19.77 17.84
CA TYR A 77 -11.60 -20.24 16.46
C TYR A 77 -10.86 -21.56 16.22
N PRO A 78 -11.43 -22.43 15.39
CA PRO A 78 -10.81 -23.72 15.09
C PRO A 78 -9.43 -23.53 14.46
N THR A 79 -8.46 -24.25 14.97
CA THR A 79 -7.12 -24.28 14.37
C THR A 79 -7.04 -25.42 13.38
N ALA A 80 -6.53 -25.16 12.18
CA ALA A 80 -6.19 -26.21 11.25
C ALA A 80 -5.22 -27.18 11.92
N GLY A 81 -5.49 -28.50 11.81
CA GLY A 81 -4.61 -29.53 12.35
C GLY A 81 -3.19 -29.41 11.80
N LYS A 82 -2.22 -30.06 12.45
CA LYS A 82 -0.83 -30.05 11.99
C LYS A 82 -0.75 -30.56 10.56
N VAL A 83 -0.41 -29.67 9.64
CA VAL A 83 -0.17 -30.02 8.23
C VAL A 83 1.11 -30.86 8.17
N PRO A 84 1.10 -32.07 7.55
CA PRO A 84 2.31 -32.87 7.36
C PRO A 84 3.39 -32.08 6.63
N ALA A 85 4.64 -32.20 7.07
CA ALA A 85 5.75 -31.47 6.45
C ALA A 85 5.88 -31.73 4.94
N SER A 86 5.50 -32.91 4.47
CA SER A 86 5.49 -33.27 3.05
C SER A 86 4.50 -32.44 2.24
N VAL A 87 3.33 -32.14 2.79
CA VAL A 87 2.30 -31.30 2.15
C VAL A 87 2.75 -29.83 2.13
N PHE A 88 3.32 -29.36 3.23
CA PHE A 88 3.92 -28.02 3.29
C PHE A 88 5.03 -27.85 2.24
N PHE A 89 5.95 -28.80 2.15
CA PHE A 89 7.04 -28.74 1.19
C PHE A 89 6.57 -28.79 -0.27
N LYS A 90 5.53 -29.58 -0.56
CA LYS A 90 4.91 -29.60 -1.88
C LYS A 90 4.34 -28.23 -2.27
N TYR A 91 3.51 -27.62 -1.41
CA TYR A 91 2.98 -26.28 -1.68
C TYR A 91 4.05 -25.19 -1.76
N PHE A 92 5.11 -25.34 -0.97
CA PHE A 92 6.26 -24.43 -1.03
C PHE A 92 6.97 -24.52 -2.39
N VAL A 93 7.23 -25.72 -2.89
CA VAL A 93 7.82 -25.94 -4.22
C VAL A 93 6.92 -25.43 -5.33
N ASP A 94 5.62 -25.65 -5.24
CA ASP A 94 4.64 -25.15 -6.21
C ASP A 94 4.56 -23.62 -6.22
N ALA A 95 4.89 -22.95 -5.09
CA ALA A 95 4.94 -21.50 -4.99
C ALA A 95 6.27 -20.88 -5.47
N ILE A 96 7.35 -21.66 -5.57
CA ILE A 96 8.68 -21.14 -5.98
C ILE A 96 8.63 -20.32 -7.27
N PRO A 97 7.98 -20.74 -8.35
CA PRO A 97 7.96 -19.96 -9.59
C PRO A 97 7.35 -18.57 -9.38
N SER A 98 6.30 -18.45 -8.56
CA SER A 98 5.67 -17.16 -8.24
C SER A 98 6.53 -16.31 -7.30
N LEU A 99 7.21 -16.94 -6.34
CA LEU A 99 8.12 -16.25 -5.41
C LEU A 99 9.38 -15.74 -6.11
N LEU A 100 9.86 -16.42 -7.14
CA LEU A 100 10.99 -15.97 -7.97
C LEU A 100 10.71 -14.60 -8.63
N LEU A 101 9.47 -14.26 -8.91
CA LEU A 101 9.11 -12.94 -9.43
C LEU A 101 9.57 -11.83 -8.48
N ILE A 102 9.35 -11.99 -7.18
CA ILE A 102 9.78 -11.02 -6.16
C ILE A 102 11.30 -10.92 -6.15
N VAL A 103 11.99 -12.05 -6.19
CA VAL A 103 13.46 -12.10 -6.21
C VAL A 103 14.01 -11.42 -7.47
N ILE A 104 13.39 -11.63 -8.63
CA ILE A 104 13.81 -11.01 -9.90
C ILE A 104 13.65 -9.49 -9.82
N ILE A 105 12.47 -9.00 -9.41
CA ILE A 105 12.19 -7.56 -9.35
C ILE A 105 13.10 -6.90 -8.32
N VAL A 106 13.02 -7.35 -7.09
CA VAL A 106 13.71 -6.69 -5.98
C VAL A 106 15.22 -6.95 -6.04
N GLY A 107 15.62 -8.19 -6.26
CA GLY A 107 17.02 -8.56 -6.35
C GLY A 107 17.72 -7.90 -7.55
N GLY A 108 17.06 -7.81 -8.69
CA GLY A 108 17.58 -7.15 -9.89
C GLY A 108 17.82 -5.64 -9.69
N VAL A 109 16.89 -4.96 -9.04
CA VAL A 109 17.01 -3.52 -8.74
C VAL A 109 18.06 -3.28 -7.63
N MET A 110 18.06 -4.08 -6.57
CA MET A 110 19.00 -3.94 -5.44
C MET A 110 20.45 -4.22 -5.83
N SER A 111 20.68 -5.20 -6.70
CA SER A 111 22.01 -5.53 -7.20
C SER A 111 22.54 -4.53 -8.23
N GLY A 112 21.70 -3.58 -8.67
CA GLY A 112 22.05 -2.61 -9.72
C GLY A 112 22.15 -3.20 -11.13
N ILE A 113 21.71 -4.47 -11.31
CA ILE A 113 21.70 -5.13 -12.63
C ILE A 113 20.63 -4.52 -13.53
N PHE A 114 19.48 -4.17 -12.94
CA PHE A 114 18.35 -3.58 -13.63
C PHE A 114 17.95 -2.24 -13.02
N THR A 115 17.55 -1.32 -13.87
CA THR A 115 16.76 -0.16 -13.45
C THR A 115 15.34 -0.61 -13.05
N ALA A 116 14.61 0.23 -12.34
CA ALA A 116 13.22 -0.08 -11.97
C ALA A 116 12.34 -0.39 -13.20
N THR A 117 12.55 0.33 -14.30
CA THR A 117 11.81 0.12 -15.55
C THR A 117 12.16 -1.20 -16.24
N GLU A 118 13.44 -1.54 -16.32
CA GLU A 118 13.90 -2.82 -16.87
C GLU A 118 13.40 -3.99 -16.03
N SER A 119 13.46 -3.86 -14.72
CA SER A 119 12.93 -4.87 -13.78
C SER A 119 11.43 -5.10 -13.99
N ALA A 120 10.65 -4.04 -14.22
CA ALA A 120 9.23 -4.15 -14.53
C ALA A 120 9.00 -4.88 -15.86
N ALA A 121 9.80 -4.59 -16.90
CA ALA A 121 9.70 -5.27 -18.19
C ALA A 121 10.02 -6.77 -18.08
N VAL A 122 11.06 -7.12 -17.33
CA VAL A 122 11.42 -8.54 -17.03
C VAL A 122 10.30 -9.22 -16.25
N ALA A 123 9.70 -8.51 -15.28
CA ALA A 123 8.58 -9.02 -14.49
C ALA A 123 7.36 -9.34 -15.37
N VAL A 124 7.02 -8.44 -16.31
CA VAL A 124 5.92 -8.67 -17.28
C VAL A 124 6.20 -9.89 -18.13
N ALA A 125 7.41 -9.99 -18.71
CA ALA A 125 7.80 -11.13 -19.55
C ALA A 125 7.74 -12.44 -18.75
N TYR A 126 8.27 -12.46 -17.54
CA TYR A 126 8.25 -13.63 -16.66
C TYR A 126 6.82 -14.02 -16.24
N THR A 127 5.98 -13.06 -15.90
CA THR A 127 4.58 -13.31 -15.52
C THR A 127 3.78 -13.85 -16.69
N LEU A 128 3.99 -13.33 -17.90
CA LEU A 128 3.36 -13.85 -19.13
C LEU A 128 3.79 -15.29 -19.39
N PHE A 129 5.09 -15.59 -19.25
CA PHE A 129 5.61 -16.95 -19.38
C PHE A 129 4.95 -17.90 -18.38
N LEU A 130 4.91 -17.54 -17.11
CA LEU A 130 4.26 -18.35 -16.06
C LEU A 130 2.78 -18.57 -16.36
N SER A 131 2.05 -17.51 -16.73
CA SER A 131 0.60 -17.55 -16.89
C SER A 131 0.18 -18.34 -18.14
N ILE A 132 0.95 -18.26 -19.23
CA ILE A 132 0.61 -18.91 -20.50
C ILE A 132 1.17 -20.34 -20.56
N VAL A 133 2.45 -20.52 -20.15
CA VAL A 133 3.16 -21.79 -20.37
C VAL A 133 3.04 -22.72 -19.16
N VAL A 134 3.32 -22.20 -17.96
CA VAL A 134 3.40 -23.02 -16.73
C VAL A 134 2.02 -23.29 -16.19
N TYR A 135 1.27 -22.23 -15.84
CA TYR A 135 -0.03 -22.35 -15.20
C TYR A 135 -1.19 -22.48 -16.18
N ARG A 136 -0.99 -22.08 -17.43
CA ARG A 136 -2.00 -22.09 -18.50
C ARG A 136 -3.32 -21.43 -18.07
N SER A 137 -3.21 -20.41 -17.26
CA SER A 137 -4.34 -19.66 -16.70
C SER A 137 -4.88 -18.60 -17.66
N ILE A 138 -4.05 -18.12 -18.59
CA ILE A 138 -4.39 -17.10 -19.58
C ILE A 138 -4.22 -17.69 -20.98
N LYS A 139 -5.20 -17.46 -21.83
CA LYS A 139 -5.13 -17.82 -23.25
C LYS A 139 -4.60 -16.64 -24.06
N ILE A 140 -3.88 -16.91 -25.13
CA ILE A 140 -3.34 -15.87 -26.03
C ILE A 140 -4.46 -14.94 -26.54
N LYS A 141 -5.67 -15.44 -26.68
CA LYS A 141 -6.84 -14.65 -27.10
C LYS A 141 -7.26 -13.57 -26.07
N ASP A 142 -6.88 -13.74 -24.81
CA ASP A 142 -7.24 -12.81 -23.72
C ASP A 142 -6.21 -11.65 -23.63
N LEU A 143 -5.02 -11.80 -24.23
CA LEU A 143 -3.95 -10.80 -24.19
C LEU A 143 -4.38 -9.41 -24.68
N PRO A 144 -5.12 -9.25 -25.81
CA PRO A 144 -5.53 -7.92 -26.27
C PRO A 144 -6.38 -7.17 -25.22
N LYS A 145 -7.27 -7.91 -24.54
CA LYS A 145 -8.10 -7.32 -23.48
C LYS A 145 -7.26 -6.91 -22.28
N ILE A 146 -6.36 -7.78 -21.82
CA ILE A 146 -5.45 -7.49 -20.69
C ILE A 146 -4.57 -6.27 -21.01
N LEU A 147 -4.08 -6.17 -22.25
CA LEU A 147 -3.28 -5.03 -22.70
C LEU A 147 -4.10 -3.73 -22.72
N LEU A 148 -5.36 -3.78 -23.19
CA LEU A 148 -6.24 -2.62 -23.18
C LEU A 148 -6.54 -2.15 -21.75
N ASP A 149 -6.88 -3.07 -20.84
CA ASP A 149 -7.14 -2.76 -19.44
C ASP A 149 -5.88 -2.15 -18.76
N ALA A 150 -4.69 -2.67 -19.09
CA ALA A 150 -3.42 -2.13 -18.63
C ALA A 150 -3.13 -0.73 -19.20
N CYS A 151 -3.42 -0.51 -20.49
CA CYS A 151 -3.28 0.81 -21.13
C CYS A 151 -4.23 1.83 -20.53
N GLU A 152 -5.49 1.47 -20.27
CA GLU A 152 -6.47 2.34 -19.63
C GLU A 152 -6.00 2.77 -18.23
N THR A 153 -5.60 1.81 -17.40
CA THR A 153 -5.07 2.10 -16.05
C THR A 153 -3.83 2.99 -16.13
N THR A 154 -2.90 2.71 -17.03
CA THR A 154 -1.69 3.51 -17.23
C THR A 154 -2.03 4.93 -17.68
N ALA A 155 -2.97 5.09 -18.62
CA ALA A 155 -3.41 6.39 -19.12
C ALA A 155 -3.98 7.27 -17.99
N VAL A 156 -4.82 6.70 -17.12
CA VAL A 156 -5.37 7.41 -15.96
C VAL A 156 -4.24 7.87 -15.02
N ILE A 157 -3.30 6.99 -14.69
CA ILE A 157 -2.17 7.34 -13.81
C ILE A 157 -1.30 8.43 -14.45
N MET A 158 -0.98 8.32 -15.73
CA MET A 158 -0.17 9.31 -16.44
C MET A 158 -0.88 10.67 -16.52
N PHE A 159 -2.19 10.69 -16.74
CA PHE A 159 -2.99 11.91 -16.71
C PHE A 159 -2.97 12.58 -15.33
N LEU A 160 -3.11 11.79 -14.26
CA LEU A 160 -3.03 12.27 -12.89
C LEU A 160 -1.63 12.86 -12.57
N ILE A 161 -0.55 12.19 -13.01
CA ILE A 161 0.82 12.69 -12.83
C ILE A 161 1.00 14.01 -13.60
N ALA A 162 0.52 14.10 -14.83
CA ALA A 162 0.60 15.33 -15.60
C ALA A 162 -0.15 16.49 -14.92
N GLY A 163 -1.38 16.25 -14.46
CA GLY A 163 -2.16 17.23 -13.69
C GLY A 163 -1.47 17.65 -12.39
N SER A 164 -0.87 16.71 -11.67
CA SER A 164 -0.11 16.98 -10.44
C SER A 164 1.14 17.84 -10.71
N ASN A 165 1.86 17.61 -11.81
CA ASN A 165 3.01 18.41 -12.18
C ASN A 165 2.60 19.86 -12.52
N VAL A 166 1.50 20.06 -13.25
CA VAL A 166 0.94 21.39 -13.51
C VAL A 166 0.56 22.08 -12.20
N MET A 167 -0.13 21.37 -11.32
CA MET A 167 -0.48 21.89 -10.00
C MET A 167 0.75 22.27 -9.19
N SER A 168 1.79 21.41 -9.15
CA SER A 168 3.06 21.68 -8.47
C SER A 168 3.74 22.94 -9.00
N PHE A 169 3.74 23.13 -10.32
CA PHE A 169 4.27 24.35 -10.94
C PHE A 169 3.50 25.60 -10.50
N VAL A 170 2.17 25.58 -10.59
CA VAL A 170 1.31 26.69 -10.17
C VAL A 170 1.50 27.01 -8.69
N MET A 171 1.56 25.99 -7.84
CA MET A 171 1.76 26.16 -6.40
C MET A 171 3.12 26.76 -6.09
N SER A 172 4.18 26.31 -6.77
CA SER A 172 5.52 26.89 -6.61
C SER A 172 5.55 28.35 -7.06
N PHE A 173 4.88 28.66 -8.17
CA PHE A 173 4.78 30.04 -8.69
C PHE A 173 3.97 30.98 -7.77
N THR A 174 2.90 30.47 -7.18
CA THR A 174 2.05 31.26 -6.26
C THR A 174 2.62 31.35 -4.84
N GLY A 175 3.68 30.62 -4.53
CA GLY A 175 4.27 30.57 -3.19
C GLY A 175 3.37 29.87 -2.15
N LEU A 176 2.38 29.10 -2.58
CA LEU A 176 1.43 28.42 -1.71
C LEU A 176 2.10 27.48 -0.68
N PRO A 177 3.11 26.66 -1.02
CA PRO A 177 3.83 25.84 -0.03
C PRO A 177 4.45 26.67 1.09
N SER A 178 5.04 27.83 0.75
CA SER A 178 5.60 28.74 1.74
C SER A 178 4.51 29.38 2.63
N ALA A 179 3.35 29.72 2.06
CA ALA A 179 2.23 30.25 2.82
C ALA A 179 1.68 29.19 3.80
N ILE A 180 1.53 27.94 3.35
CA ILE A 180 1.12 26.81 4.20
C ILE A 180 2.18 26.56 5.29
N GLY A 181 3.47 26.56 4.94
CA GLY A 181 4.56 26.40 5.89
C GLY A 181 4.53 27.49 6.99
N ASN A 182 4.37 28.75 6.60
CA ASN A 182 4.27 29.86 7.52
C ASN A 182 3.02 29.76 8.43
N ALA A 183 1.88 29.34 7.86
CA ALA A 183 0.67 29.10 8.63
C ALA A 183 0.87 27.98 9.67
N LEU A 184 1.51 26.88 9.30
CA LEU A 184 1.83 25.78 10.21
C LEU A 184 2.81 26.21 11.30
N ILE A 185 3.85 26.97 10.95
CA ILE A 185 4.83 27.51 11.91
C ILE A 185 4.16 28.54 12.86
N SER A 186 3.16 29.28 12.40
CA SER A 186 2.40 30.19 13.26
C SER A 186 1.59 29.47 14.34
N VAL A 187 1.18 28.22 14.07
CA VAL A 187 0.49 27.36 15.05
C VAL A 187 1.48 26.82 16.07
N SER A 188 2.66 26.40 15.63
CA SER A 188 3.71 25.89 16.54
C SER A 188 5.08 25.97 15.87
N SER A 189 6.09 26.35 16.64
CA SER A 189 7.51 26.27 16.23
C SER A 189 8.08 24.86 16.43
N ASN A 190 7.33 23.93 17.04
CA ASN A 190 7.79 22.58 17.28
C ASN A 190 7.51 21.69 16.05
N LYS A 191 8.57 21.16 15.45
CA LYS A 191 8.48 20.27 14.29
C LYS A 191 7.57 19.06 14.49
N TYR A 192 7.54 18.49 15.70
CA TYR A 192 6.68 17.34 16.00
C TYR A 192 5.20 17.69 15.98
N VAL A 193 4.83 18.89 16.43
CA VAL A 193 3.44 19.35 16.38
C VAL A 193 3.01 19.56 14.91
N ILE A 194 3.89 20.13 14.08
CA ILE A 194 3.61 20.32 12.66
C ILE A 194 3.46 18.97 11.95
N LEU A 195 4.37 18.02 12.22
CA LEU A 195 4.26 16.67 11.66
C LEU A 195 2.96 15.97 12.12
N LEU A 196 2.57 16.13 13.38
CA LEU A 196 1.30 15.60 13.87
C LEU A 196 0.09 16.19 13.12
N ILE A 197 0.10 17.51 12.88
CA ILE A 197 -0.96 18.16 12.09
C ILE A 197 -1.00 17.61 10.67
N ILE A 198 0.16 17.49 10.02
CA ILE A 198 0.25 16.90 8.67
C ILE A 198 -0.27 15.46 8.68
N ASN A 199 0.10 14.66 9.68
CA ASN A 199 -0.38 13.29 9.83
C ASN A 199 -1.91 13.22 9.98
N LEU A 200 -2.49 14.09 10.79
CA LEU A 200 -3.95 14.15 10.95
C LEU A 200 -4.65 14.56 9.64
N VAL A 201 -4.10 15.53 8.93
CA VAL A 201 -4.65 15.94 7.62
C VAL A 201 -4.57 14.80 6.62
N LEU A 202 -3.42 14.11 6.52
CA LEU A 202 -3.24 12.98 5.61
C LEU A 202 -4.17 11.81 5.98
N LEU A 203 -4.38 11.55 7.26
CA LEU A 203 -5.30 10.52 7.72
C LEU A 203 -6.74 10.83 7.29
N VAL A 204 -7.19 12.07 7.50
CA VAL A 204 -8.51 12.52 7.07
C VAL A 204 -8.64 12.43 5.55
N VAL A 205 -7.64 12.92 4.82
CA VAL A 205 -7.62 12.84 3.34
C VAL A 205 -7.71 11.39 2.87
N GLY A 206 -6.94 10.48 3.47
CA GLY A 206 -6.97 9.05 3.13
C GLY A 206 -8.32 8.38 3.36
N CYS A 207 -9.15 8.92 4.26
CA CYS A 207 -10.54 8.43 4.45
C CYS A 207 -11.44 8.73 3.25
N PHE A 208 -11.15 9.80 2.47
CA PHE A 208 -12.02 10.28 1.38
C PHE A 208 -11.45 10.01 -0.01
N MET A 209 -10.14 9.82 -0.14
CA MET A 209 -9.44 9.68 -1.41
C MET A 209 -8.60 8.41 -1.43
N ASP A 210 -8.42 7.87 -2.62
CA ASP A 210 -7.45 6.78 -2.81
C ASP A 210 -6.00 7.28 -2.64
N ILE A 211 -5.10 6.37 -2.31
CA ILE A 211 -3.70 6.68 -1.96
C ILE A 211 -2.97 7.35 -3.12
N THR A 212 -3.16 6.86 -4.36
CA THR A 212 -2.44 7.38 -5.52
C THR A 212 -2.72 8.88 -5.78
N PRO A 213 -3.98 9.33 -5.96
CA PRO A 213 -4.27 10.74 -6.12
C PRO A 213 -3.89 11.56 -4.88
N ALA A 214 -4.04 11.02 -3.67
CA ALA A 214 -3.65 11.73 -2.46
C ALA A 214 -2.14 12.02 -2.44
N VAL A 215 -1.29 11.03 -2.76
CA VAL A 215 0.17 11.23 -2.86
C VAL A 215 0.52 12.25 -3.93
N LEU A 216 -0.13 12.18 -5.11
CA LEU A 216 0.12 13.10 -6.21
C LEU A 216 -0.21 14.57 -5.84
N ILE A 217 -1.28 14.79 -5.08
CA ILE A 217 -1.76 16.12 -4.68
C ILE A 217 -0.95 16.68 -3.51
N PHE A 218 -0.75 15.87 -2.47
CA PHE A 218 -0.22 16.36 -1.19
C PHE A 218 1.31 16.34 -1.09
N THR A 219 2.01 15.56 -1.93
CA THR A 219 3.47 15.60 -1.97
C THR A 219 4.00 17.00 -2.28
N PRO A 220 3.61 17.69 -3.36
CA PRO A 220 4.12 19.02 -3.66
C PRO A 220 3.70 20.08 -2.64
N ILE A 221 2.65 19.84 -1.86
CA ILE A 221 2.19 20.74 -0.80
C ILE A 221 3.06 20.61 0.44
N PHE A 222 3.22 19.41 0.96
CA PHE A 222 3.84 19.18 2.26
C PHE A 222 5.35 18.93 2.20
N LEU A 223 5.86 18.37 1.10
CA LEU A 223 7.29 18.04 0.99
C LEU A 223 8.20 19.27 1.20
N PRO A 224 7.96 20.44 0.58
CA PRO A 224 8.77 21.62 0.84
C PRO A 224 8.74 22.08 2.31
N VAL A 225 7.56 21.93 2.96
CA VAL A 225 7.38 22.29 4.35
C VAL A 225 8.22 21.38 5.27
N VAL A 226 8.15 20.07 5.10
CA VAL A 226 8.90 19.13 5.94
C VAL A 226 10.39 19.17 5.68
N GLN A 227 10.81 19.45 4.45
CA GLN A 227 12.21 19.67 4.09
C GLN A 227 12.80 20.91 4.76
N SER A 228 12.00 21.97 4.98
CA SER A 228 12.43 23.16 5.70
C SER A 228 12.83 22.89 7.17
N PHE A 229 12.33 21.79 7.75
CA PHE A 229 12.70 21.29 9.06
C PHE A 229 13.79 20.20 9.05
N GLY A 230 14.39 19.94 7.87
CA GLY A 230 15.45 18.96 7.70
C GLY A 230 14.96 17.50 7.64
N MET A 231 13.68 17.25 7.34
CA MET A 231 13.17 15.90 7.14
C MET A 231 13.58 15.36 5.77
N ASP A 232 14.06 14.12 5.75
CA ASP A 232 14.43 13.44 4.50
C ASP A 232 13.19 13.14 3.65
N PRO A 233 13.22 13.35 2.32
CA PRO A 233 12.10 13.08 1.43
C PRO A 233 11.61 11.63 1.46
N ILE A 234 12.53 10.66 1.58
CA ILE A 234 12.18 9.23 1.63
C ILE A 234 11.41 8.92 2.93
N HIS A 235 11.89 9.47 4.06
CA HIS A 235 11.21 9.30 5.35
C HIS A 235 9.79 9.88 5.30
N PHE A 236 9.64 11.09 4.76
CA PHE A 236 8.33 11.72 4.59
C PHE A 236 7.41 10.88 3.66
N GLY A 237 7.95 10.32 2.59
CA GLY A 237 7.20 9.47 1.67
C GLY A 237 6.65 8.22 2.34
N ILE A 238 7.45 7.52 3.13
CA ILE A 238 6.99 6.35 3.88
C ILE A 238 5.92 6.73 4.89
N MET A 239 6.14 7.81 5.65
CA MET A 239 5.17 8.35 6.61
C MET A 239 3.84 8.68 5.92
N MET A 240 3.88 9.34 4.76
CA MET A 240 2.69 9.68 3.98
C MET A 240 1.96 8.43 3.50
N VAL A 241 2.65 7.45 2.92
CA VAL A 241 2.03 6.22 2.40
C VAL A 241 1.41 5.40 3.53
N MET A 242 2.07 5.30 4.68
CA MET A 242 1.51 4.62 5.85
C MET A 242 0.24 5.30 6.37
N ASN A 243 0.28 6.61 6.51
CA ASN A 243 -0.87 7.39 6.98
C ASN A 243 -2.08 7.31 6.05
N LEU A 244 -1.84 7.50 4.77
CA LEU A 244 -2.89 7.35 3.75
C LEU A 244 -3.40 5.90 3.70
N GLY A 245 -2.53 4.91 3.94
CA GLY A 245 -2.91 3.50 4.06
C GLY A 245 -3.87 3.24 5.22
N ILE A 246 -3.65 3.86 6.39
CA ILE A 246 -4.58 3.79 7.53
C ILE A 246 -5.89 4.50 7.16
N GLY A 247 -5.83 5.69 6.58
CA GLY A 247 -7.00 6.41 6.10
C GLY A 247 -7.83 5.59 5.11
N ASN A 248 -7.17 4.91 4.19
CA ASN A 248 -7.80 4.10 3.14
C ASN A 248 -8.62 2.90 3.64
N ILE A 249 -8.35 2.42 4.84
CA ILE A 249 -9.15 1.39 5.51
C ILE A 249 -10.12 1.99 6.54
N THR A 250 -10.15 3.32 6.71
CA THR A 250 -10.94 4.02 7.75
C THR A 250 -12.21 4.63 7.17
N PRO A 251 -13.39 4.50 7.85
CA PRO A 251 -14.61 5.20 7.45
C PRO A 251 -14.40 6.74 7.41
N PRO A 252 -15.16 7.51 6.62
CA PRO A 252 -16.47 7.17 6.04
C PRO A 252 -16.42 6.51 4.67
N VAL A 253 -15.36 6.70 3.87
CA VAL A 253 -15.28 6.11 2.53
C VAL A 253 -14.27 4.96 2.51
N GLY A 254 -12.98 5.22 2.74
CA GLY A 254 -11.90 4.24 2.74
C GLY A 254 -11.98 3.29 1.54
N SER A 255 -11.30 3.56 0.43
CA SER A 255 -11.51 2.78 -0.81
C SER A 255 -11.21 1.29 -0.62
N ALA A 256 -10.21 0.94 0.21
CA ALA A 256 -9.92 -0.45 0.54
C ALA A 256 -10.98 -1.06 1.47
N LEU A 257 -11.54 -0.26 2.40
CA LEU A 257 -12.64 -0.69 3.25
C LEU A 257 -13.89 -0.98 2.41
N PHE A 258 -14.27 -0.06 1.53
CA PHE A 258 -15.41 -0.21 0.63
C PHE A 258 -15.26 -1.44 -0.27
N SER A 259 -14.11 -1.58 -0.93
CA SER A 259 -13.82 -2.73 -1.79
C SER A 259 -13.84 -4.04 -1.01
N GLY A 260 -13.29 -4.06 0.18
CA GLY A 260 -13.27 -5.23 1.05
C GLY A 260 -14.67 -5.63 1.52
N CYS A 261 -15.52 -4.67 1.90
CA CYS A 261 -16.92 -4.90 2.25
C CYS A 261 -17.73 -5.42 1.07
N SER A 262 -17.52 -4.84 -0.14
CA SER A 262 -18.18 -5.28 -1.36
C SER A 262 -17.83 -6.73 -1.73
N VAL A 263 -16.55 -7.10 -1.66
CA VAL A 263 -16.10 -8.49 -1.90
C VAL A 263 -16.61 -9.45 -0.83
N ALA A 264 -16.75 -8.96 0.41
CA ALA A 264 -17.27 -9.72 1.53
C ALA A 264 -18.79 -9.85 1.53
N ASP A 265 -19.48 -9.12 0.65
CA ASP A 265 -20.96 -9.01 0.67
C ASP A 265 -21.46 -8.65 2.07
N MET A 266 -21.00 -7.51 2.59
CA MET A 266 -21.26 -7.02 3.93
C MET A 266 -21.40 -5.50 3.95
N ASP A 267 -22.22 -4.99 4.88
CA ASP A 267 -22.36 -3.56 5.08
C ASP A 267 -21.15 -2.96 5.80
N MET A 268 -20.79 -1.72 5.44
CA MET A 268 -19.66 -1.01 6.06
C MET A 268 -19.83 -0.82 7.57
N GLU A 269 -21.06 -0.61 8.02
CA GLU A 269 -21.39 -0.44 9.45
C GLU A 269 -21.01 -1.66 10.28
N ASP A 270 -21.21 -2.85 9.72
CA ASP A 270 -20.86 -4.12 10.34
C ASP A 270 -19.36 -4.33 10.50
N MET A 271 -18.56 -3.66 9.67
CA MET A 271 -17.11 -3.78 9.66
C MET A 271 -16.42 -2.86 10.68
N ILE A 272 -17.08 -1.77 11.10
CA ILE A 272 -16.46 -0.77 12.01
C ILE A 272 -15.94 -1.41 13.30
N LYS A 273 -16.75 -2.23 13.96
CA LYS A 273 -16.37 -2.87 15.23
C LYS A 273 -15.23 -3.89 15.09
N PRO A 274 -15.26 -4.83 14.12
CA PRO A 274 -14.19 -5.81 13.93
C PRO A 274 -12.83 -5.20 13.54
N ILE A 275 -12.81 -4.06 12.84
CA ILE A 275 -11.57 -3.44 12.38
C ILE A 275 -10.92 -2.51 13.42
N LEU A 276 -11.67 -2.06 14.42
CA LEU A 276 -11.21 -1.12 15.46
C LEU A 276 -9.91 -1.56 16.19
N PRO A 277 -9.74 -2.83 16.59
CA PRO A 277 -8.50 -3.29 17.21
C PRO A 277 -7.28 -3.16 16.28
N PHE A 278 -7.48 -3.30 14.97
CA PHE A 278 -6.43 -3.12 13.98
C PHE A 278 -6.03 -1.65 13.87
N TYR A 279 -6.99 -0.71 13.87
CA TYR A 279 -6.68 0.73 13.88
C TYR A 279 -5.84 1.12 15.08
N ALA A 280 -6.22 0.69 16.28
CA ALA A 280 -5.47 1.00 17.49
C ALA A 280 -4.00 0.53 17.42
N CYS A 281 -3.78 -0.68 16.86
CA CYS A 281 -2.45 -1.22 16.68
C CYS A 281 -1.67 -0.51 15.57
N LEU A 282 -2.32 -0.24 14.44
CA LEU A 282 -1.69 0.41 13.28
C LEU A 282 -1.34 1.88 13.54
N LEU A 283 -2.21 2.62 14.23
CA LEU A 283 -1.91 3.98 14.66
C LEU A 283 -0.75 4.04 15.66
N TYR A 284 -0.62 3.03 16.52
CA TYR A 284 0.51 2.94 17.44
C TYR A 284 1.83 2.60 16.73
N THR A 285 1.78 1.83 15.64
CA THR A 285 2.95 1.45 14.83
C THR A 285 3.27 2.44 13.72
N SER A 286 2.38 3.41 13.47
CA SER A 286 2.64 4.49 12.51
C SER A 286 3.72 5.43 13.03
N PRO A 287 4.66 5.87 12.16
CA PRO A 287 5.76 6.75 12.52
C PRO A 287 5.32 8.17 12.90
#